data_58573edb7b92065d23a52e7060bc5747
#
_entry.id   58573edb7b92065d23a52e7060bc5747
#
_cell.length_a   1.000
_cell.length_b   1.000
_cell.length_c   1.000
_cell.angle_alpha   90.00
_cell.angle_beta   90.00
_cell.angle_gamma   90.00
#
_symmetry.space_group_name_H-M   'P 1'
#
loop_
_entity.id
_entity.type
_entity.pdbx_description
1 polymer ?
#
loop_
_entity_poly.entity_id
_entity_poly.type
_entity_poly.pdbx_seq_one_letter_code
_entity_poly.pdbx_strand_id
1 'polypeptide(L)'
;EAIAEARGKAQADSLRKTREETPAKKVEGNKIITVSSSQLKKGDVFVCEAGDVIPSDGEIIEGLASIDESAITGESAPVIREAGGDKSSVTGGTKVLSDRIKVMVTTQPGESFLDKMIALVEGASRQKTPNEIALTILLAGFTLVFVIVCVTLKPFADYSNTVITIASLISLFVCLIPTTIGGLLSAIGIAGMDRALRANVITKSGKAVETAGDIDTLLLDKTGTITIGNRKATHFHTAPGVDLHRFVENCLLSSLSDETPEGKSIVELGRESGIRMRNLNTAGARMIKFTAETKCSGVDLADGTQIRKGAFDAIRKMVESAGNKFPKEVEEIISTISSNGGTPLVVCVNRKVVGVIELQDIIKPGIQERFERLRKMGVKTVMVTGDNPLTAKYIAEKAGVDDFIAEARPEDKMEYIKKEQQAGKLVAMMGDGTNDAPALAQANVGVAMNSGTQAAKEAGNMVDLDNDPTKLIEIVEIGKQLLMTRGTLTTFSIANDVAKYFAIVPALFMVCLLYT
;
A
#
# COMPACT_ATOMS: atom_id res chain seq x y z
N GLU A 1 14.73 18.16 11.90
CA GLU A 1 15.46 16.86 11.97
C GLU A 1 14.99 16.03 13.18
N ALA A 2 15.09 16.54 14.43
CA ALA A 2 14.69 15.81 15.63
C ALA A 2 13.23 15.30 15.60
N ILE A 3 12.29 16.08 15.05
CA ILE A 3 10.87 15.67 14.91
C ILE A 3 10.70 14.59 13.83
N ALA A 4 11.45 14.65 12.74
CA ALA A 4 11.44 13.64 11.70
C ALA A 4 12.03 12.32 12.19
N GLU A 5 13.14 12.39 12.95
CA GLU A 5 13.78 11.23 13.59
C GLU A 5 12.89 10.59 14.66
N ALA A 6 12.20 11.41 15.49
CA ALA A 6 11.22 10.91 16.46
C ALA A 6 10.03 10.22 15.80
N ARG A 7 9.59 10.68 14.62
CA ARG A 7 8.53 10.04 13.85
C ARG A 7 8.97 8.70 13.25
N GLY A 8 10.17 8.63 12.68
CA GLY A 8 10.74 7.38 12.17
C GLY A 8 10.82 6.31 13.28
N LYS A 9 11.27 6.69 14.48
CA LYS A 9 11.29 5.81 15.65
C LYS A 9 9.90 5.34 16.07
N ALA A 10 8.90 6.22 16.12
CA ALA A 10 7.53 5.85 16.48
C ALA A 10 6.90 4.88 15.45
N GLN A 11 7.21 5.04 14.16
CA GLN A 11 6.77 4.13 13.10
C GLN A 11 7.43 2.75 13.22
N ALA A 12 8.72 2.71 13.49
CA ALA A 12 9.46 1.48 13.74
C ALA A 12 8.97 0.74 15.00
N ASP A 13 8.61 1.48 16.05
CA ASP A 13 8.09 0.91 17.31
C ASP A 13 6.77 0.17 17.14
N SER A 14 5.90 0.61 16.21
CA SER A 14 4.66 -0.12 15.92
C SER A 14 4.94 -1.47 15.24
N LEU A 15 5.85 -1.51 14.28
CA LEU A 15 6.30 -2.76 13.66
C LEU A 15 6.95 -3.70 14.68
N ARG A 16 7.72 -3.14 15.62
CA ARG A 16 8.34 -3.92 16.72
C ARG A 16 7.29 -4.52 17.64
N LYS A 17 6.25 -3.78 18.03
CA LYS A 17 5.14 -4.29 18.87
C LYS A 17 4.42 -5.47 18.22
N THR A 18 4.16 -5.40 16.92
CA THR A 18 3.54 -6.51 16.17
C THR A 18 4.37 -7.80 16.28
N ARG A 19 5.70 -7.67 16.30
CA ARG A 19 6.62 -8.80 16.48
C ARG A 19 6.61 -9.33 17.92
N GLU A 20 6.65 -8.46 18.92
CA GLU A 20 6.75 -8.84 20.34
C GLU A 20 5.49 -9.55 20.86
N GLU A 21 4.34 -9.31 20.24
CA GLU A 21 3.05 -9.84 20.67
C GLU A 21 2.68 -11.19 20.03
N THR A 22 3.47 -11.69 19.05
CA THR A 22 3.15 -12.95 18.37
C THR A 22 3.59 -14.14 19.23
N PRO A 23 2.66 -15.00 19.70
CA PRO A 23 3.00 -16.20 20.46
C PRO A 23 3.63 -17.25 19.53
N ALA A 24 4.68 -17.90 19.98
CA ALA A 24 5.38 -18.97 19.28
C ALA A 24 5.27 -20.29 20.05
N LYS A 25 4.81 -21.36 19.42
CA LYS A 25 4.74 -22.71 19.95
C LYS A 25 6.11 -23.41 19.73
N LYS A 26 7.10 -23.10 20.58
CA LYS A 26 8.47 -23.65 20.49
C LYS A 26 8.49 -25.11 20.91
N VAL A 27 9.24 -25.94 20.18
CA VAL A 27 9.47 -27.35 20.48
C VAL A 27 10.76 -27.50 21.30
N GLU A 28 10.64 -27.98 22.54
CA GLU A 28 11.78 -28.35 23.38
C GLU A 28 11.73 -29.85 23.72
N GLY A 29 12.51 -30.64 23.01
CA GLY A 29 12.46 -32.10 23.11
C GLY A 29 11.08 -32.62 22.67
N ASN A 30 10.34 -33.25 23.60
CA ASN A 30 8.99 -33.78 23.34
C ASN A 30 7.85 -32.86 23.84
N LYS A 31 8.16 -31.64 24.28
CA LYS A 31 7.16 -30.70 24.80
C LYS A 31 7.07 -29.46 23.89
N ILE A 32 5.87 -28.92 23.79
CA ILE A 32 5.62 -27.64 23.12
C ILE A 32 5.40 -26.61 24.23
N ILE A 33 6.19 -25.55 24.21
CA ILE A 33 6.07 -24.40 25.13
C ILE A 33 5.71 -23.14 24.35
N THR A 34 4.84 -22.31 24.91
CA THR A 34 4.51 -21.03 24.30
C THR A 34 5.47 -19.96 24.81
N VAL A 35 6.17 -19.33 23.88
CA VAL A 35 7.11 -18.23 24.13
C VAL A 35 6.76 -17.02 23.25
N SER A 36 7.33 -15.85 23.54
CA SER A 36 7.24 -14.72 22.61
C SER A 36 8.14 -14.95 21.39
N SER A 37 7.70 -14.48 20.21
CA SER A 37 8.49 -14.54 18.98
C SER A 37 9.88 -13.91 19.14
N SER A 38 10.02 -12.90 19.98
CA SER A 38 11.29 -12.22 20.29
C SER A 38 12.32 -13.13 21.00
N GLN A 39 11.87 -14.22 21.61
CA GLN A 39 12.74 -15.18 22.33
C GLN A 39 13.24 -16.32 21.43
N LEU A 40 12.73 -16.42 20.20
CA LEU A 40 13.19 -17.42 19.23
C LEU A 40 14.61 -17.08 18.74
N LYS A 41 15.45 -18.11 18.65
CA LYS A 41 16.83 -18.01 18.15
C LYS A 41 16.99 -18.88 16.92
N LYS A 42 17.97 -18.56 16.09
CA LYS A 42 18.34 -19.39 14.94
C LYS A 42 18.61 -20.83 15.36
N GLY A 43 17.96 -21.76 14.69
CA GLY A 43 18.01 -23.21 15.00
C GLY A 43 16.90 -23.68 15.94
N ASP A 44 16.14 -22.80 16.58
CA ASP A 44 14.94 -23.19 17.32
C ASP A 44 13.87 -23.73 16.36
N VAL A 45 13.06 -24.66 16.85
CA VAL A 45 11.96 -25.25 16.08
C VAL A 45 10.63 -24.83 16.71
N PHE A 46 9.70 -24.39 15.90
CA PHE A 46 8.33 -24.07 16.33
C PHE A 46 7.29 -24.75 15.45
N VAL A 47 6.08 -24.84 15.94
CA VAL A 47 4.92 -25.44 15.26
C VAL A 47 3.89 -24.37 14.99
N CYS A 48 3.34 -24.36 13.77
CA CYS A 48 2.17 -23.59 13.41
C CYS A 48 1.07 -24.48 12.84
N GLU A 49 -0.17 -24.17 13.20
CA GLU A 49 -1.39 -24.84 12.75
C GLU A 49 -2.32 -23.84 12.06
N ALA A 50 -3.35 -24.33 11.38
CA ALA A 50 -4.33 -23.49 10.72
C ALA A 50 -4.89 -22.40 11.68
N GLY A 51 -4.76 -21.14 11.29
CA GLY A 51 -5.15 -19.97 12.09
C GLY A 51 -4.00 -19.27 12.81
N ASP A 52 -2.85 -19.92 12.99
CA ASP A 52 -1.67 -19.34 13.65
C ASP A 52 -0.96 -18.33 12.71
N VAL A 53 -0.39 -17.31 13.32
CA VAL A 53 0.57 -16.41 12.67
C VAL A 53 1.97 -16.96 12.85
N ILE A 54 2.75 -17.01 11.78
CA ILE A 54 4.15 -17.50 11.80
C ILE A 54 5.01 -16.50 12.59
N PRO A 55 5.65 -16.93 13.70
CA PRO A 55 6.29 -16.00 14.61
C PRO A 55 7.67 -15.50 14.17
N SER A 56 8.34 -16.20 13.25
CA SER A 56 9.68 -15.86 12.77
C SER A 56 9.94 -16.45 11.39
N ASP A 57 10.88 -15.86 10.66
CA ASP A 57 11.36 -16.40 9.40
C ASP A 57 12.04 -17.75 9.62
N GLY A 58 11.76 -18.70 8.76
CA GLY A 58 12.29 -20.03 8.91
C GLY A 58 12.13 -20.91 7.67
N GLU A 59 12.55 -22.16 7.84
CA GLU A 59 12.41 -23.20 6.84
C GLU A 59 11.55 -24.35 7.38
N ILE A 60 10.57 -24.78 6.60
CA ILE A 60 9.71 -25.90 6.95
C ILE A 60 10.56 -27.18 6.91
N ILE A 61 10.65 -27.86 8.06
CA ILE A 61 11.37 -29.13 8.21
C ILE A 61 10.43 -30.34 8.17
N GLU A 62 9.13 -30.13 8.46
CA GLU A 62 8.12 -31.19 8.47
C GLU A 62 6.75 -30.60 8.14
N GLY A 63 6.00 -31.26 7.24
CA GLY A 63 4.65 -30.88 6.85
C GLY A 63 4.59 -29.99 5.61
N LEU A 64 3.36 -29.63 5.26
CA LEU A 64 3.09 -28.64 4.22
C LEU A 64 1.86 -27.86 4.63
N ALA A 65 1.74 -26.59 4.19
CA ALA A 65 0.62 -25.73 4.53
C ALA A 65 0.30 -24.75 3.40
N SER A 66 -0.96 -24.30 3.37
CA SER A 66 -1.36 -23.12 2.63
C SER A 66 -1.17 -21.91 3.55
N ILE A 67 -0.41 -20.92 3.09
CA ILE A 67 -0.03 -19.74 3.87
C ILE A 67 -0.54 -18.49 3.14
N ASP A 68 -1.20 -17.63 3.89
CA ASP A 68 -1.55 -16.29 3.47
C ASP A 68 -0.36 -15.37 3.74
N GLU A 69 0.30 -14.97 2.67
CA GLU A 69 1.45 -14.07 2.69
C GLU A 69 1.05 -12.62 2.34
N SER A 70 -0.25 -12.33 2.20
CA SER A 70 -0.75 -11.03 1.74
C SER A 70 -0.27 -9.83 2.58
N ALA A 71 -0.15 -10.01 3.91
CA ALA A 71 0.38 -8.98 4.80
C ALA A 71 1.85 -8.61 4.51
N ILE A 72 2.59 -9.48 3.84
CA ILE A 72 4.01 -9.31 3.56
C ILE A 72 4.25 -9.00 2.08
N THR A 73 3.64 -9.78 1.17
CA THR A 73 3.85 -9.67 -0.27
C THR A 73 2.85 -8.75 -0.96
N GLY A 74 1.72 -8.44 -0.29
CA GLY A 74 0.58 -7.75 -0.89
C GLY A 74 -0.27 -8.62 -1.82
N GLU A 75 0.16 -9.86 -2.11
CA GLU A 75 -0.58 -10.76 -3.01
C GLU A 75 -1.64 -11.55 -2.24
N SER A 76 -2.89 -11.47 -2.69
CA SER A 76 -4.04 -12.09 -2.00
C SER A 76 -4.15 -13.61 -2.17
N ALA A 77 -3.44 -14.20 -3.14
CA ALA A 77 -3.48 -15.63 -3.37
C ALA A 77 -2.63 -16.39 -2.34
N PRO A 78 -3.22 -17.35 -1.60
CA PRO A 78 -2.44 -18.18 -0.69
C PRO A 78 -1.36 -18.97 -1.41
N VAL A 79 -0.19 -19.09 -0.80
CA VAL A 79 0.95 -19.85 -1.32
C VAL A 79 1.06 -21.18 -0.59
N ILE A 80 1.34 -22.26 -1.32
CA ILE A 80 1.62 -23.55 -0.71
C ILE A 80 3.11 -23.64 -0.42
N ARG A 81 3.45 -23.88 0.85
CA ARG A 81 4.80 -24.08 1.36
C ARG A 81 4.94 -25.50 1.89
N GLU A 82 6.06 -26.18 1.64
CA GLU A 82 6.28 -27.58 1.98
C GLU A 82 7.73 -27.84 2.41
N ALA A 83 7.93 -28.87 3.21
CA ALA A 83 9.27 -29.28 3.64
C ALA A 83 10.09 -29.80 2.45
N GLY A 84 11.30 -29.27 2.31
CA GLY A 84 12.25 -29.64 1.25
C GLY A 84 12.00 -28.95 -0.09
N GLY A 85 13.08 -28.56 -0.77
CA GLY A 85 13.02 -27.86 -2.07
C GLY A 85 12.84 -26.36 -2.00
N ASP A 86 12.51 -25.75 -3.14
CA ASP A 86 12.49 -24.29 -3.32
C ASP A 86 11.33 -23.58 -2.60
N LYS A 87 10.38 -24.32 -2.04
CA LYS A 87 9.18 -23.78 -1.39
C LYS A 87 9.14 -23.98 0.12
N SER A 88 10.27 -24.29 0.74
CA SER A 88 10.37 -24.56 2.17
C SER A 88 10.44 -23.31 3.06
N SER A 89 10.79 -22.16 2.50
CA SER A 89 10.94 -20.91 3.24
C SER A 89 9.59 -20.31 3.63
N VAL A 90 9.50 -19.84 4.89
CA VAL A 90 8.34 -19.09 5.42
C VAL A 90 8.79 -17.80 6.08
N THR A 91 7.93 -16.79 6.06
CA THR A 91 8.22 -15.45 6.58
C THR A 91 7.38 -15.15 7.81
N GLY A 92 7.99 -14.60 8.84
CA GLY A 92 7.30 -14.16 10.05
C GLY A 92 6.26 -13.08 9.77
N GLY A 93 5.11 -13.17 10.44
CA GLY A 93 3.97 -12.26 10.20
C GLY A 93 2.95 -12.76 9.18
N THR A 94 3.22 -13.87 8.48
CA THR A 94 2.26 -14.54 7.58
C THR A 94 1.35 -15.49 8.34
N LYS A 95 0.21 -15.87 7.76
CA LYS A 95 -0.83 -16.66 8.44
C LYS A 95 -0.99 -18.04 7.81
N VAL A 96 -0.96 -19.08 8.63
CA VAL A 96 -1.26 -20.45 8.18
C VAL A 96 -2.77 -20.61 7.99
N LEU A 97 -3.22 -21.01 6.79
CA LEU A 97 -4.63 -21.19 6.46
C LEU A 97 -5.08 -22.65 6.60
N SER A 98 -4.19 -23.61 6.28
CA SER A 98 -4.52 -25.03 6.38
C SER A 98 -3.33 -25.83 6.89
N ASP A 99 -3.61 -27.00 7.44
CA ASP A 99 -2.64 -28.01 7.85
C ASP A 99 -1.72 -27.57 9.03
N ARG A 100 -0.65 -28.31 9.23
CA ARG A 100 0.31 -28.10 10.33
C ARG A 100 1.73 -28.24 9.80
N ILE A 101 2.58 -27.30 10.19
CA ILE A 101 4.00 -27.28 9.81
C ILE A 101 4.89 -27.19 11.05
N LYS A 102 6.07 -27.81 10.95
CA LYS A 102 7.21 -27.52 11.83
C LYS A 102 8.22 -26.70 11.07
N VAL A 103 8.65 -25.63 11.68
CA VAL A 103 9.56 -24.66 11.08
C VAL A 103 10.78 -24.51 11.95
N MET A 104 11.95 -24.54 11.33
CA MET A 104 13.22 -24.21 11.97
C MET A 104 13.57 -22.76 11.67
N VAL A 105 13.84 -21.97 12.69
CA VAL A 105 14.23 -20.55 12.58
C VAL A 105 15.57 -20.43 11.85
N THR A 106 15.61 -19.67 10.76
CA THR A 106 16.83 -19.50 9.93
C THR A 106 17.52 -18.17 10.15
N THR A 107 16.81 -17.16 10.68
CA THR A 107 17.32 -15.81 10.90
C THR A 107 17.72 -15.57 12.34
N GLN A 108 18.70 -14.69 12.56
CA GLN A 108 18.99 -14.20 13.90
C GLN A 108 18.01 -13.06 14.29
N PRO A 109 17.84 -12.78 15.58
CA PRO A 109 17.12 -11.59 16.02
C PRO A 109 17.75 -10.33 15.40
N GLY A 110 16.94 -9.54 14.68
CA GLY A 110 17.40 -8.35 13.94
C GLY A 110 17.63 -8.57 12.43
N GLU A 111 17.55 -9.81 11.94
CA GLU A 111 17.77 -10.15 10.52
C GLU A 111 16.50 -10.63 9.80
N SER A 112 15.36 -10.68 10.50
CA SER A 112 14.08 -11.11 9.89
C SER A 112 13.63 -10.14 8.79
N PHE A 113 12.70 -10.59 7.94
CA PHE A 113 12.06 -9.73 6.95
C PHE A 113 11.46 -8.47 7.61
N LEU A 114 10.77 -8.62 8.74
CA LEU A 114 10.22 -7.48 9.50
C LEU A 114 11.31 -6.54 10.01
N ASP A 115 12.45 -7.08 10.49
CA ASP A 115 13.58 -6.25 10.93
C ASP A 115 14.16 -5.43 9.78
N LYS A 116 14.27 -6.02 8.58
CA LYS A 116 14.68 -5.30 7.36
C LYS A 116 13.69 -4.20 6.98
N MET A 117 12.38 -4.46 7.06
CA MET A 117 11.35 -3.44 6.82
C MET A 117 11.45 -2.30 7.84
N ILE A 118 11.67 -2.61 9.12
CA ILE A 118 11.90 -1.61 10.16
C ILE A 118 13.12 -0.73 9.83
N ALA A 119 14.25 -1.36 9.47
CA ALA A 119 15.46 -0.63 9.11
C ALA A 119 15.26 0.27 7.87
N LEU A 120 14.51 -0.19 6.87
CA LEU A 120 14.18 0.61 5.69
C LEU A 120 13.26 1.80 6.03
N VAL A 121 12.30 1.62 6.94
CA VAL A 121 11.43 2.72 7.42
C VAL A 121 12.23 3.73 8.26
N GLU A 122 13.11 3.27 9.13
CA GLU A 122 14.00 4.14 9.93
C GLU A 122 14.98 4.93 9.05
N GLY A 123 15.49 4.31 8.00
CA GLY A 123 16.38 4.95 7.02
C GLY A 123 15.66 5.83 5.98
N ALA A 124 14.34 5.81 5.95
CA ALA A 124 13.57 6.62 5.01
C ALA A 124 13.57 8.10 5.42
N SER A 125 13.87 8.98 4.47
CA SER A 125 13.88 10.43 4.70
C SER A 125 13.10 11.15 3.61
N ARG A 126 12.07 11.92 4.00
CA ARG A 126 11.33 12.77 3.07
C ARG A 126 12.15 14.01 2.73
N GLN A 127 12.38 14.19 1.45
CA GLN A 127 13.09 15.35 0.95
C GLN A 127 12.23 16.62 1.06
N LYS A 128 12.90 17.79 1.20
CA LYS A 128 12.22 19.08 1.12
C LYS A 128 11.75 19.33 -0.31
N THR A 129 10.57 19.91 -0.44
CA THR A 129 10.05 20.26 -1.78
C THR A 129 10.81 21.47 -2.34
N PRO A 130 10.89 21.63 -3.68
CA PRO A 130 11.47 22.80 -4.33
C PRO A 130 10.89 24.12 -3.79
N ASN A 131 9.58 24.16 -3.55
CA ASN A 131 8.88 25.33 -2.98
C ASN A 131 9.34 25.65 -1.56
N GLU A 132 9.63 24.67 -0.72
CA GLU A 132 10.16 24.88 0.62
C GLU A 132 11.59 25.44 0.60
N ILE A 133 12.40 24.91 -0.31
CA ILE A 133 13.78 25.40 -0.50
C ILE A 133 13.73 26.85 -0.95
N ALA A 134 12.94 27.15 -1.99
CA ALA A 134 12.78 28.51 -2.50
C ALA A 134 12.30 29.48 -1.44
N LEU A 135 11.30 29.13 -0.63
CA LEU A 135 10.80 29.96 0.46
C LEU A 135 11.86 30.19 1.55
N THR A 136 12.61 29.15 1.91
CA THR A 136 13.70 29.28 2.90
C THR A 136 14.77 30.25 2.42
N ILE A 137 15.18 30.16 1.14
CA ILE A 137 16.15 31.07 0.52
C ILE A 137 15.61 32.50 0.50
N LEU A 138 14.35 32.68 0.10
CA LEU A 138 13.68 33.98 0.07
C LEU A 138 13.68 34.65 1.46
N LEU A 139 13.22 33.92 2.49
CA LEU A 139 13.16 34.42 3.87
C LEU A 139 14.56 34.78 4.41
N ALA A 140 15.56 33.94 4.16
CA ALA A 140 16.94 34.20 4.57
C ALA A 140 17.49 35.43 3.84
N GLY A 141 17.23 35.57 2.54
CA GLY A 141 17.63 36.70 1.74
C GLY A 141 17.02 38.02 2.26
N PHE A 142 15.71 38.07 2.50
CA PHE A 142 15.05 39.24 3.07
C PHE A 142 15.59 39.60 4.46
N THR A 143 15.76 38.62 5.34
CA THR A 143 16.32 38.84 6.67
C THR A 143 17.70 39.46 6.59
N LEU A 144 18.57 38.96 5.69
CA LEU A 144 19.90 39.53 5.48
C LEU A 144 19.84 41.00 5.01
N VAL A 145 18.99 41.29 4.02
CA VAL A 145 18.79 42.65 3.49
C VAL A 145 18.34 43.57 4.62
N PHE A 146 17.37 43.18 5.44
CA PHE A 146 16.86 44.00 6.53
C PHE A 146 17.91 44.22 7.66
N VAL A 147 18.75 43.22 7.94
CA VAL A 147 19.88 43.38 8.86
C VAL A 147 20.85 44.45 8.33
N ILE A 148 21.22 44.35 7.04
CA ILE A 148 22.12 45.33 6.41
C ILE A 148 21.53 46.74 6.50
N VAL A 149 20.24 46.88 6.15
CA VAL A 149 19.54 48.17 6.23
C VAL A 149 19.57 48.72 7.66
N CYS A 150 19.18 47.94 8.68
CA CYS A 150 19.16 48.42 10.07
C CYS A 150 20.56 48.82 10.56
N VAL A 151 21.60 48.08 10.19
CA VAL A 151 22.99 48.40 10.58
C VAL A 151 23.49 49.66 9.89
N THR A 152 23.20 49.84 8.61
CA THR A 152 23.66 51.02 7.83
C THR A 152 22.87 52.28 8.13
N LEU A 153 21.63 52.18 8.64
CA LEU A 153 20.80 53.33 9.01
C LEU A 153 21.43 54.19 10.11
N LYS A 154 22.13 53.60 11.09
CA LYS A 154 22.76 54.36 12.19
C LYS A 154 23.82 55.34 11.69
N PRO A 155 24.83 54.96 10.89
CA PRO A 155 25.78 55.89 10.28
C PRO A 155 25.11 56.99 9.43
N PHE A 156 24.06 56.64 8.66
CA PHE A 156 23.30 57.63 7.90
C PHE A 156 22.58 58.64 8.78
N ALA A 157 21.98 58.18 9.88
CA ALA A 157 21.33 59.06 10.85
C ALA A 157 22.33 60.00 11.51
N ASP A 158 23.49 59.52 11.89
CA ASP A 158 24.57 60.32 12.47
C ASP A 158 25.08 61.38 11.49
N TYR A 159 25.23 61.01 10.21
CA TYR A 159 25.62 61.94 9.14
C TYR A 159 24.56 63.03 8.92
N SER A 160 23.28 62.71 8.98
CA SER A 160 22.18 63.68 8.79
C SER A 160 21.75 64.39 10.08
N ASN A 161 22.53 64.26 11.17
CA ASN A 161 22.22 64.81 12.52
C ASN A 161 20.85 64.39 13.06
N THR A 162 20.35 63.23 12.65
CA THR A 162 19.07 62.66 13.10
C THR A 162 19.33 61.69 14.25
N VAL A 163 18.65 61.89 15.38
CA VAL A 163 18.80 61.00 16.54
C VAL A 163 17.96 59.76 16.38
N ILE A 164 18.59 58.64 16.05
CA ILE A 164 17.97 57.32 16.04
C ILE A 164 18.53 56.50 17.20
N THR A 165 17.63 56.04 18.08
CA THR A 165 18.01 55.19 19.20
C THR A 165 18.19 53.75 18.79
N ILE A 166 18.99 53.00 19.54
CA ILE A 166 19.13 51.55 19.33
C ILE A 166 17.77 50.84 19.46
N ALA A 167 16.92 51.30 20.41
CA ALA A 167 15.57 50.74 20.54
C ALA A 167 14.72 50.95 19.28
N SER A 168 14.82 52.12 18.63
CA SER A 168 14.13 52.35 17.33
C SER A 168 14.63 51.44 16.22
N LEU A 169 15.95 51.18 16.16
CA LEU A 169 16.52 50.26 15.17
C LEU A 169 16.09 48.81 15.41
N ILE A 170 16.03 48.37 16.67
CA ILE A 170 15.53 47.03 17.02
C ILE A 170 14.04 46.93 16.67
N SER A 171 13.24 47.94 16.99
CA SER A 171 11.81 47.97 16.64
C SER A 171 11.60 47.93 15.13
N LEU A 172 12.39 48.67 14.37
CA LEU A 172 12.38 48.66 12.91
C LEU A 172 12.71 47.25 12.37
N PHE A 173 13.77 46.64 12.88
CA PHE A 173 14.18 45.29 12.48
C PHE A 173 13.06 44.28 12.73
N VAL A 174 12.44 44.30 13.92
CA VAL A 174 11.32 43.39 14.25
C VAL A 174 10.11 43.66 13.35
N CYS A 175 9.81 44.89 12.99
CA CYS A 175 8.72 45.24 12.06
C CYS A 175 8.99 44.79 10.62
N LEU A 176 10.26 44.71 10.20
CA LEU A 176 10.66 44.34 8.85
C LEU A 176 10.76 42.81 8.66
N ILE A 177 11.02 42.05 9.72
CA ILE A 177 11.04 40.57 9.61
C ILE A 177 9.68 40.07 9.14
N PRO A 178 9.63 39.20 8.11
CA PRO A 178 8.38 38.72 7.55
C PRO A 178 7.71 37.63 8.42
N THR A 179 7.34 38.00 9.66
CA THR A 179 6.74 37.11 10.67
C THR A 179 5.34 36.63 10.24
N THR A 180 4.63 37.45 9.46
CA THR A 180 3.27 37.12 8.95
C THR A 180 3.27 35.88 8.07
N ILE A 181 4.32 35.65 7.28
CA ILE A 181 4.42 34.48 6.42
C ILE A 181 4.41 33.18 7.24
N GLY A 182 5.15 33.14 8.37
CA GLY A 182 5.19 31.98 9.25
C GLY A 182 3.82 31.60 9.83
N GLY A 183 3.06 32.61 10.30
CA GLY A 183 1.71 32.40 10.81
C GLY A 183 0.70 31.95 9.74
N LEU A 184 0.76 32.56 8.57
CA LEU A 184 -0.08 32.20 7.41
C LEU A 184 0.15 30.77 6.95
N LEU A 185 1.40 30.32 6.88
CA LEU A 185 1.71 28.94 6.48
C LEU A 185 1.07 27.91 7.39
N SER A 186 1.09 28.15 8.70
CA SER A 186 0.43 27.28 9.67
C SER A 186 -1.09 27.25 9.49
N ALA A 187 -1.71 28.41 9.30
CA ALA A 187 -3.16 28.52 9.08
C ALA A 187 -3.62 27.83 7.79
N ILE A 188 -2.87 28.00 6.69
CA ILE A 188 -3.14 27.33 5.41
C ILE A 188 -3.02 25.82 5.58
N GLY A 189 -2.00 25.34 6.30
CA GLY A 189 -1.82 23.93 6.59
C GLY A 189 -3.01 23.32 7.35
N ILE A 190 -3.52 24.01 8.38
CA ILE A 190 -4.69 23.57 9.14
C ILE A 190 -5.94 23.53 8.26
N ALA A 191 -6.17 24.57 7.45
CA ALA A 191 -7.29 24.60 6.51
C ALA A 191 -7.21 23.47 5.46
N GLY A 192 -5.99 23.11 5.02
CA GLY A 192 -5.75 21.97 4.14
C GLY A 192 -6.11 20.64 4.79
N MET A 193 -5.72 20.43 6.05
CA MET A 193 -6.07 19.22 6.79
C MET A 193 -7.60 19.08 6.98
N ASP A 194 -8.30 20.18 7.31
CA ASP A 194 -9.76 20.17 7.45
C ASP A 194 -10.45 19.79 6.12
N ARG A 195 -10.00 20.35 5.00
CA ARG A 195 -10.52 19.98 3.68
C ARG A 195 -10.27 18.54 3.30
N ALA A 196 -9.06 18.03 3.58
CA ALA A 196 -8.72 16.63 3.34
C ALA A 196 -9.59 15.69 4.19
N LEU A 197 -9.84 16.04 5.45
CA LEU A 197 -10.73 15.28 6.33
C LEU A 197 -12.18 15.24 5.80
N ARG A 198 -12.67 16.34 5.25
CA ARG A 198 -14.01 16.37 4.58
C ARG A 198 -14.06 15.50 3.33
N ALA A 199 -12.92 15.24 2.70
CA ALA A 199 -12.77 14.27 1.61
C ALA A 199 -12.52 12.83 2.11
N ASN A 200 -12.72 12.54 3.39
CA ASN A 200 -12.45 11.25 4.05
C ASN A 200 -10.97 10.82 4.00
N VAL A 201 -10.05 11.78 4.01
CA VAL A 201 -8.61 11.50 4.10
C VAL A 201 -8.03 12.15 5.35
N ILE A 202 -7.54 11.33 6.27
CA ILE A 202 -6.81 11.79 7.45
C ILE A 202 -5.39 12.14 7.03
N THR A 203 -4.92 13.33 7.39
CA THR A 203 -3.55 13.79 7.10
C THR A 203 -2.79 14.08 8.37
N LYS A 204 -1.53 13.68 8.42
CA LYS A 204 -0.65 13.92 9.58
C LYS A 204 -0.06 15.33 9.61
N SER A 205 -0.13 16.05 8.50
CA SER A 205 0.35 17.45 8.41
C SER A 205 -0.27 18.18 7.22
N GLY A 206 -0.51 19.48 7.37
CA GLY A 206 -0.96 20.34 6.28
C GLY A 206 0.03 20.42 5.12
N LYS A 207 1.32 20.25 5.42
CA LYS A 207 2.39 20.15 4.43
C LYS A 207 2.18 18.98 3.46
N ALA A 208 1.71 17.84 3.94
CA ALA A 208 1.46 16.68 3.09
C ALA A 208 0.37 16.98 2.05
N VAL A 209 -0.70 17.69 2.45
CA VAL A 209 -1.77 18.11 1.53
C VAL A 209 -1.26 19.08 0.48
N GLU A 210 -0.45 20.04 0.89
CA GLU A 210 0.17 21.01 -0.02
C GLU A 210 1.08 20.32 -1.04
N THR A 211 1.95 19.41 -0.56
CA THR A 211 2.86 18.64 -1.42
C THR A 211 2.10 17.78 -2.42
N ALA A 212 0.94 17.25 -2.04
CA ALA A 212 0.09 16.46 -2.95
C ALA A 212 -0.38 17.26 -4.17
N GLY A 213 -0.48 18.61 -4.06
CA GLY A 213 -0.81 19.47 -5.18
C GLY A 213 0.25 19.57 -6.27
N ASP A 214 1.48 19.21 -5.95
CA ASP A 214 2.67 19.41 -6.81
C ASP A 214 3.32 18.07 -7.22
N ILE A 215 2.65 16.94 -7.00
CA ILE A 215 3.19 15.62 -7.37
C ILE A 215 3.30 15.45 -8.88
N ASP A 216 4.41 14.83 -9.30
CA ASP A 216 4.71 14.49 -10.70
C ASP A 216 4.38 13.03 -11.00
N THR A 217 4.63 12.14 -10.04
CA THR A 217 4.48 10.69 -10.22
C THR A 217 3.70 10.08 -9.06
N LEU A 218 2.72 9.25 -9.39
CA LEU A 218 1.96 8.45 -8.45
C LEU A 218 2.28 6.97 -8.64
N LEU A 219 2.90 6.35 -7.64
CA LEU A 219 3.05 4.91 -7.56
C LEU A 219 1.83 4.30 -6.85
N LEU A 220 1.30 3.25 -7.45
CA LEU A 220 0.11 2.54 -6.96
C LEU A 220 0.46 1.07 -6.76
N ASP A 221 0.30 0.54 -5.57
CA ASP A 221 0.28 -0.91 -5.41
C ASP A 221 -0.91 -1.50 -6.17
N LYS A 222 -0.78 -2.72 -6.69
CA LYS A 222 -1.88 -3.38 -7.41
C LYS A 222 -2.97 -3.80 -6.45
N THR A 223 -2.59 -4.64 -5.48
CA THR A 223 -3.50 -5.40 -4.62
C THR A 223 -4.12 -4.47 -3.57
N GLY A 224 -5.45 -4.55 -3.38
CA GLY A 224 -6.16 -3.67 -2.42
C GLY A 224 -6.24 -2.19 -2.86
N THR A 225 -5.36 -1.73 -3.73
CA THR A 225 -5.32 -0.34 -4.24
C THR A 225 -6.00 -0.22 -5.60
N ILE A 226 -5.45 -0.79 -6.67
CA ILE A 226 -6.06 -0.79 -8.03
C ILE A 226 -7.15 -1.85 -8.11
N THR A 227 -6.92 -3.01 -7.50
CA THR A 227 -7.87 -4.11 -7.43
C THR A 227 -8.58 -4.15 -6.07
N ILE A 228 -9.67 -4.94 -5.98
CA ILE A 228 -10.42 -5.11 -4.72
C ILE A 228 -9.61 -5.88 -3.66
N GLY A 229 -8.52 -6.54 -4.06
CA GLY A 229 -7.61 -7.28 -3.19
C GLY A 229 -7.84 -8.79 -3.21
N ASN A 230 -9.08 -9.27 -3.30
CA ASN A 230 -9.38 -10.70 -3.41
C ASN A 230 -9.77 -11.07 -4.84
N ARG A 231 -9.31 -12.23 -5.29
CA ARG A 231 -9.76 -12.79 -6.58
C ARG A 231 -11.23 -13.19 -6.49
N LYS A 232 -11.98 -12.87 -7.55
CA LYS A 232 -13.39 -13.25 -7.66
C LYS A 232 -13.60 -14.17 -8.86
N ALA A 233 -14.57 -15.09 -8.72
CA ALA A 233 -15.06 -15.86 -9.84
C ALA A 233 -15.79 -14.95 -10.83
N THR A 234 -15.38 -15.00 -12.10
CA THR A 234 -15.90 -14.14 -13.16
C THR A 234 -16.64 -14.93 -14.24
N HIS A 235 -16.17 -16.12 -14.57
CA HIS A 235 -16.77 -16.95 -15.62
C HIS A 235 -16.75 -18.44 -15.26
N PHE A 236 -17.75 -19.13 -15.79
CA PHE A 236 -17.86 -20.60 -15.80
C PHE A 236 -17.62 -21.12 -17.22
N HIS A 237 -16.58 -21.90 -17.42
CA HIS A 237 -16.23 -22.50 -18.69
C HIS A 237 -16.50 -24.01 -18.64
N THR A 238 -17.44 -24.52 -19.43
CA THR A 238 -17.80 -25.94 -19.45
C THR A 238 -16.86 -26.76 -20.34
N ALA A 239 -16.61 -28.00 -19.95
CA ALA A 239 -15.99 -28.96 -20.85
C ALA A 239 -16.96 -29.34 -22.00
N PRO A 240 -16.45 -29.81 -23.17
CA PRO A 240 -17.29 -30.21 -24.27
C PRO A 240 -18.36 -31.24 -23.87
N GLY A 241 -19.61 -30.96 -24.25
CA GLY A 241 -20.75 -31.86 -23.98
C GLY A 241 -21.31 -31.78 -22.56
N VAL A 242 -20.83 -30.85 -21.72
CA VAL A 242 -21.34 -30.63 -20.36
C VAL A 242 -22.34 -29.47 -20.37
N ASP A 243 -23.53 -29.70 -19.80
CA ASP A 243 -24.54 -28.67 -19.63
C ASP A 243 -24.09 -27.62 -18.63
N LEU A 244 -24.24 -26.32 -18.99
CA LEU A 244 -23.80 -25.20 -18.15
C LEU A 244 -24.52 -25.18 -16.80
N HIS A 245 -25.83 -25.41 -16.79
CA HIS A 245 -26.61 -25.37 -15.54
C HIS A 245 -26.10 -26.42 -14.54
N ARG A 246 -25.91 -27.66 -15.02
CA ARG A 246 -25.37 -28.75 -14.22
C ARG A 246 -23.93 -28.50 -13.77
N PHE A 247 -23.11 -27.87 -14.62
CA PHE A 247 -21.76 -27.48 -14.25
C PHE A 247 -21.74 -26.45 -13.09
N VAL A 248 -22.57 -25.42 -13.20
CA VAL A 248 -22.67 -24.38 -12.14
C VAL A 248 -23.21 -24.97 -10.84
N GLU A 249 -24.17 -25.91 -10.89
CA GLU A 249 -24.61 -26.63 -9.68
C GLU A 249 -23.45 -27.36 -9.00
N ASN A 250 -22.61 -28.06 -9.77
CA ASN A 250 -21.43 -28.75 -9.23
C ASN A 250 -20.41 -27.78 -8.62
N CYS A 251 -20.21 -26.60 -9.24
CA CYS A 251 -19.37 -25.54 -8.72
C CYS A 251 -19.90 -25.02 -7.38
N LEU A 252 -21.20 -24.80 -7.27
CA LEU A 252 -21.85 -24.38 -6.03
C LEU A 252 -21.68 -25.44 -4.93
N LEU A 253 -22.03 -26.70 -5.21
CA LEU A 253 -21.93 -27.81 -4.27
C LEU A 253 -20.50 -27.97 -3.72
N SER A 254 -19.49 -27.87 -4.59
CA SER A 254 -18.08 -27.97 -4.19
C SER A 254 -17.56 -26.77 -3.40
N SER A 255 -18.30 -25.65 -3.40
CA SER A 255 -17.88 -24.39 -2.76
C SER A 255 -18.69 -24.04 -1.50
N LEU A 256 -19.71 -24.81 -1.14
CA LEU A 256 -20.59 -24.53 0.01
C LEU A 256 -19.86 -24.48 1.36
N SER A 257 -18.82 -25.29 1.53
CA SER A 257 -18.00 -25.33 2.75
C SER A 257 -16.71 -24.50 2.66
N ASP A 258 -16.52 -23.80 1.57
CA ASP A 258 -15.34 -23.01 1.30
C ASP A 258 -15.56 -21.57 1.80
N GLU A 259 -15.03 -21.28 2.99
CA GLU A 259 -15.17 -19.98 3.64
C GLU A 259 -14.23 -18.91 3.10
N THR A 260 -13.35 -19.26 2.15
CA THR A 260 -12.45 -18.32 1.51
C THR A 260 -13.21 -17.25 0.68
N PRO A 261 -12.64 -16.07 0.45
CA PRO A 261 -13.24 -15.07 -0.43
C PRO A 261 -13.54 -15.62 -1.84
N GLU A 262 -12.65 -16.46 -2.36
CA GLU A 262 -12.80 -17.14 -3.64
C GLU A 262 -14.00 -18.09 -3.64
N GLY A 263 -14.11 -18.92 -2.61
CA GLY A 263 -15.25 -19.86 -2.46
C GLY A 263 -16.59 -19.13 -2.38
N LYS A 264 -16.64 -18.04 -1.59
CA LYS A 264 -17.83 -17.18 -1.50
C LYS A 264 -18.18 -16.54 -2.84
N SER A 265 -17.17 -16.08 -3.60
CA SER A 265 -17.39 -15.47 -4.91
C SER A 265 -17.92 -16.46 -5.96
N ILE A 266 -17.53 -17.74 -5.88
CA ILE A 266 -18.08 -18.80 -6.74
C ILE A 266 -19.57 -19.00 -6.45
N VAL A 267 -19.94 -19.00 -5.16
CA VAL A 267 -21.34 -19.12 -4.74
C VAL A 267 -22.16 -17.90 -5.21
N GLU A 268 -21.60 -16.71 -5.12
CA GLU A 268 -22.23 -15.46 -5.58
C GLU A 268 -22.48 -15.50 -7.10
N LEU A 269 -21.46 -15.82 -7.91
CA LEU A 269 -21.55 -15.94 -9.35
C LEU A 269 -22.56 -17.01 -9.78
N GLY A 270 -22.62 -18.15 -9.07
CA GLY A 270 -23.61 -19.20 -9.35
C GLY A 270 -25.05 -18.76 -9.07
N ARG A 271 -25.29 -17.94 -8.03
CA ARG A 271 -26.60 -17.34 -7.76
C ARG A 271 -27.01 -16.34 -8.83
N GLU A 272 -26.08 -15.50 -9.28
CA GLU A 272 -26.30 -14.57 -10.40
C GLU A 272 -26.64 -15.30 -11.70
N SER A 273 -26.08 -16.51 -11.89
CA SER A 273 -26.40 -17.41 -13.02
C SER A 273 -27.78 -18.07 -12.90
N GLY A 274 -28.58 -17.71 -11.88
CA GLY A 274 -29.97 -18.15 -11.74
C GLY A 274 -30.18 -19.42 -10.93
N ILE A 275 -29.15 -20.04 -10.36
CA ILE A 275 -29.28 -21.24 -9.56
C ILE A 275 -29.69 -20.91 -8.12
N ARG A 276 -30.81 -21.48 -7.68
CA ARG A 276 -31.33 -21.30 -6.32
C ARG A 276 -30.75 -22.35 -5.39
N MET A 277 -30.10 -21.92 -4.31
CA MET A 277 -29.52 -22.78 -3.27
C MET A 277 -30.51 -23.83 -2.68
N ARG A 278 -31.81 -23.51 -2.66
CA ARG A 278 -32.86 -24.41 -2.15
C ARG A 278 -33.05 -25.67 -3.01
N ASN A 279 -32.59 -25.64 -4.23
CA ASN A 279 -32.72 -26.78 -5.17
C ASN A 279 -31.52 -27.73 -5.07
N LEU A 280 -30.45 -27.36 -4.34
CA LEU A 280 -29.27 -28.20 -4.20
C LEU A 280 -29.53 -29.27 -3.12
N ASN A 281 -29.42 -30.52 -3.49
CA ASN A 281 -29.57 -31.64 -2.57
C ASN A 281 -28.26 -31.87 -1.79
N THR A 282 -28.20 -31.39 -0.55
CA THR A 282 -27.05 -31.55 0.36
C THR A 282 -27.31 -32.56 1.48
N ALA A 283 -28.45 -33.23 1.47
CA ALA A 283 -28.79 -34.20 2.52
C ALA A 283 -27.79 -35.37 2.49
N GLY A 284 -27.11 -35.61 3.60
CA GLY A 284 -26.09 -36.65 3.74
C GLY A 284 -24.77 -36.39 3.00
N ALA A 285 -24.55 -35.19 2.49
CA ALA A 285 -23.33 -34.84 1.81
C ALA A 285 -22.15 -34.68 2.81
N ARG A 286 -20.98 -35.23 2.44
CA ARG A 286 -19.72 -35.06 3.17
C ARG A 286 -18.87 -34.00 2.49
N MET A 287 -18.65 -32.88 3.18
CA MET A 287 -17.79 -31.80 2.68
C MET A 287 -16.32 -32.18 2.82
N ILE A 288 -15.53 -31.91 1.76
CA ILE A 288 -14.09 -32.10 1.74
C ILE A 288 -13.45 -30.71 1.72
N LYS A 289 -12.80 -30.36 2.85
CA LYS A 289 -12.08 -29.09 2.97
C LYS A 289 -10.82 -29.12 2.13
N PHE A 290 -10.38 -27.94 1.70
CA PHE A 290 -9.11 -27.77 1.04
C PHE A 290 -7.95 -28.18 1.97
N THR A 291 -7.01 -28.97 1.45
CA THR A 291 -5.73 -29.25 2.10
C THR A 291 -4.60 -28.93 1.14
N ALA A 292 -3.46 -28.52 1.67
CA ALA A 292 -2.28 -28.20 0.87
C ALA A 292 -1.73 -29.45 0.15
N GLU A 293 -1.90 -30.65 0.75
CA GLU A 293 -1.51 -31.93 0.19
C GLU A 293 -2.32 -32.29 -1.07
N THR A 294 -3.65 -32.20 -0.97
CA THR A 294 -4.54 -32.58 -2.08
C THR A 294 -4.71 -31.47 -3.10
N LYS A 295 -4.45 -30.21 -2.71
CA LYS A 295 -4.67 -28.98 -3.51
C LYS A 295 -6.07 -28.89 -4.12
N CYS A 296 -7.05 -29.51 -3.48
CA CYS A 296 -8.44 -29.53 -3.90
C CYS A 296 -9.40 -29.53 -2.72
N SER A 297 -10.62 -29.08 -2.98
CA SER A 297 -11.76 -29.15 -2.07
C SER A 297 -12.96 -29.73 -2.82
N GLY A 298 -14.06 -30.04 -2.11
CA GLY A 298 -15.23 -30.56 -2.79
C GLY A 298 -16.26 -31.17 -1.88
N VAL A 299 -17.07 -32.08 -2.43
CA VAL A 299 -18.16 -32.75 -1.71
C VAL A 299 -18.35 -34.17 -2.23
N ASP A 300 -18.66 -35.09 -1.33
CA ASP A 300 -19.17 -36.41 -1.62
C ASP A 300 -20.66 -36.42 -1.31
N LEU A 301 -21.50 -36.63 -2.34
CA LEU A 301 -22.96 -36.66 -2.17
C LEU A 301 -23.42 -38.03 -1.69
N ALA A 302 -24.60 -38.09 -1.13
CA ALA A 302 -25.20 -39.33 -0.60
C ALA A 302 -25.42 -40.44 -1.69
N ASP A 303 -25.54 -40.05 -2.96
CA ASP A 303 -25.67 -40.96 -4.10
C ASP A 303 -24.33 -41.55 -4.58
N GLY A 304 -23.22 -41.21 -3.89
CA GLY A 304 -21.87 -41.64 -4.25
C GLY A 304 -21.17 -40.72 -5.26
N THR A 305 -21.80 -39.64 -5.72
CA THR A 305 -21.18 -38.68 -6.63
C THR A 305 -20.09 -37.88 -5.88
N GLN A 306 -18.88 -37.87 -6.45
CA GLN A 306 -17.75 -37.13 -5.92
C GLN A 306 -17.48 -35.89 -6.79
N ILE A 307 -17.55 -34.70 -6.20
CA ILE A 307 -17.25 -33.44 -6.87
C ILE A 307 -15.99 -32.88 -6.26
N ARG A 308 -15.00 -32.53 -7.09
CA ARG A 308 -13.75 -31.91 -6.65
C ARG A 308 -13.46 -30.66 -7.48
N LYS A 309 -13.01 -29.59 -6.83
CA LYS A 309 -12.45 -28.39 -7.46
C LYS A 309 -11.05 -28.14 -6.95
N GLY A 310 -10.13 -27.68 -7.78
CA GLY A 310 -8.78 -27.41 -7.34
C GLY A 310 -7.85 -26.96 -8.45
N ALA A 311 -6.56 -26.85 -8.11
CA ALA A 311 -5.51 -26.49 -9.04
C ALA A 311 -5.41 -27.49 -10.20
N PHE A 312 -5.04 -26.99 -11.39
CA PHE A 312 -4.91 -27.79 -12.61
C PHE A 312 -4.10 -29.07 -12.41
N ASP A 313 -2.90 -28.97 -11.84
CA ASP A 313 -2.00 -30.10 -11.66
C ASP A 313 -2.60 -31.19 -10.73
N ALA A 314 -3.28 -30.77 -9.67
CA ALA A 314 -3.90 -31.68 -8.72
C ALA A 314 -5.08 -32.45 -9.34
N ILE A 315 -5.97 -31.73 -10.03
CA ILE A 315 -7.13 -32.36 -10.69
C ILE A 315 -6.67 -33.21 -11.88
N ARG A 316 -5.69 -32.77 -12.66
CA ARG A 316 -5.10 -33.55 -13.74
C ARG A 316 -4.57 -34.90 -13.26
N LYS A 317 -3.73 -34.86 -12.20
CA LYS A 317 -3.20 -36.09 -11.60
C LYS A 317 -4.29 -37.01 -11.09
N MET A 318 -5.37 -36.48 -10.51
CA MET A 318 -6.53 -37.24 -10.03
C MET A 318 -7.30 -37.89 -11.16
N VAL A 319 -7.50 -37.20 -12.29
CA VAL A 319 -8.20 -37.68 -13.47
C VAL A 319 -7.39 -38.76 -14.20
N GLU A 320 -6.11 -38.52 -14.43
CA GLU A 320 -5.19 -39.44 -15.10
C GLU A 320 -4.94 -40.71 -14.27
N SER A 321 -4.83 -40.62 -12.95
CA SER A 321 -4.70 -41.79 -12.06
C SER A 321 -5.91 -42.72 -12.10
N ALA A 322 -7.07 -42.24 -12.54
CA ALA A 322 -8.28 -43.00 -12.75
C ALA A 322 -8.40 -43.59 -14.19
N GLY A 323 -7.38 -43.42 -15.02
CA GLY A 323 -7.38 -43.85 -16.41
C GLY A 323 -8.18 -42.97 -17.38
N ASN A 324 -8.64 -41.80 -16.93
CA ASN A 324 -9.34 -40.83 -17.76
C ASN A 324 -8.33 -39.89 -18.47
N LYS A 325 -8.67 -39.45 -19.69
CA LYS A 325 -7.87 -38.42 -20.39
C LYS A 325 -8.35 -37.04 -20.00
N PHE A 326 -7.41 -36.13 -19.84
CA PHE A 326 -7.72 -34.71 -19.65
C PHE A 326 -8.09 -34.10 -21.03
N PRO A 327 -9.23 -33.38 -21.17
CA PRO A 327 -9.66 -32.82 -22.45
C PRO A 327 -8.71 -31.67 -22.90
N LYS A 328 -8.27 -31.73 -24.17
CA LYS A 328 -7.37 -30.69 -24.73
C LYS A 328 -8.01 -29.29 -24.76
N GLU A 329 -9.30 -29.25 -25.08
CA GLU A 329 -10.07 -28.01 -25.13
C GLU A 329 -10.10 -27.31 -23.75
N VAL A 330 -10.11 -28.08 -22.67
CA VAL A 330 -10.04 -27.55 -21.31
C VAL A 330 -8.61 -27.04 -20.98
N GLU A 331 -7.57 -27.72 -21.50
CA GLU A 331 -6.18 -27.22 -21.36
C GLU A 331 -5.98 -25.89 -22.08
N GLU A 332 -6.59 -25.69 -23.26
CA GLU A 332 -6.55 -24.42 -23.98
C GLU A 332 -7.26 -23.28 -23.21
N ILE A 333 -8.42 -23.59 -22.61
CA ILE A 333 -9.12 -22.63 -21.72
C ILE A 333 -8.25 -22.25 -20.53
N ILE A 334 -7.63 -23.21 -19.86
CA ILE A 334 -6.72 -23.00 -18.74
C ILE A 334 -5.54 -22.11 -19.14
N SER A 335 -4.93 -22.40 -20.30
CA SER A 335 -3.82 -21.60 -20.83
C SER A 335 -4.25 -20.16 -21.12
N THR A 336 -5.42 -19.97 -21.71
CA THR A 336 -5.99 -18.65 -22.00
C THR A 336 -6.26 -17.85 -20.72
N ILE A 337 -6.89 -18.47 -19.72
CA ILE A 337 -7.16 -17.84 -18.42
C ILE A 337 -5.83 -17.41 -17.77
N SER A 338 -4.84 -18.30 -17.75
CA SER A 338 -3.54 -18.03 -17.14
C SER A 338 -2.78 -16.92 -17.86
N SER A 339 -2.81 -16.88 -19.19
CA SER A 339 -2.16 -15.82 -19.98
C SER A 339 -2.82 -14.45 -19.78
N ASN A 340 -4.11 -14.42 -19.45
CA ASN A 340 -4.86 -13.21 -19.11
C ASN A 340 -4.76 -12.84 -17.62
N GLY A 341 -3.81 -13.42 -16.87
CA GLY A 341 -3.61 -13.13 -15.47
C GLY A 341 -4.67 -13.69 -14.52
N GLY A 342 -5.58 -14.53 -15.02
CA GLY A 342 -6.57 -15.21 -14.22
C GLY A 342 -6.03 -16.49 -13.58
N THR A 343 -6.74 -17.00 -12.57
CA THR A 343 -6.47 -18.29 -11.94
C THR A 343 -7.56 -19.29 -12.32
N PRO A 344 -7.22 -20.36 -13.04
CA PRO A 344 -8.16 -21.41 -13.36
C PRO A 344 -8.33 -22.39 -12.19
N LEU A 345 -9.57 -22.62 -11.74
CA LEU A 345 -9.92 -23.72 -10.85
C LEU A 345 -10.66 -24.79 -11.65
N VAL A 346 -10.05 -25.97 -11.78
CA VAL A 346 -10.63 -27.08 -12.52
C VAL A 346 -11.63 -27.83 -11.65
N VAL A 347 -12.78 -28.19 -12.23
CA VAL A 347 -13.82 -28.97 -11.56
C VAL A 347 -13.96 -30.33 -12.24
N CYS A 348 -13.98 -31.39 -11.43
CA CYS A 348 -14.25 -32.73 -11.89
C CYS A 348 -15.37 -33.42 -11.08
N VAL A 349 -16.12 -34.25 -11.73
CA VAL A 349 -17.17 -35.10 -11.14
C VAL A 349 -16.83 -36.56 -11.44
N ASN A 350 -16.77 -37.39 -10.39
CA ASN A 350 -16.38 -38.80 -10.52
C ASN A 350 -15.10 -38.99 -11.36
N ARG A 351 -14.09 -38.12 -11.10
CA ARG A 351 -12.79 -38.10 -11.79
C ARG A 351 -12.85 -37.84 -13.30
N LYS A 352 -13.93 -37.21 -13.78
CA LYS A 352 -14.05 -36.67 -15.13
C LYS A 352 -14.14 -35.16 -15.09
N VAL A 353 -13.34 -34.47 -15.89
CA VAL A 353 -13.36 -32.99 -15.96
C VAL A 353 -14.68 -32.52 -16.52
N VAL A 354 -15.33 -31.59 -15.86
CA VAL A 354 -16.62 -31.00 -16.26
C VAL A 354 -16.50 -29.52 -16.64
N GLY A 355 -15.42 -28.86 -16.27
CA GLY A 355 -15.17 -27.47 -16.65
C GLY A 355 -14.14 -26.76 -15.75
N VAL A 356 -14.04 -25.45 -15.94
CA VAL A 356 -13.09 -24.55 -15.25
C VAL A 356 -13.84 -23.34 -14.74
N ILE A 357 -13.54 -22.95 -13.50
CA ILE A 357 -13.96 -21.67 -12.92
C ILE A 357 -12.81 -20.69 -13.12
N GLU A 358 -13.10 -19.55 -13.70
CA GLU A 358 -12.13 -18.47 -13.87
C GLU A 358 -12.20 -17.51 -12.70
N LEU A 359 -11.07 -17.36 -11.99
CA LEU A 359 -10.90 -16.35 -10.95
C LEU A 359 -10.02 -15.21 -11.49
N GLN A 360 -10.44 -13.98 -11.29
CA GLN A 360 -9.68 -12.79 -11.69
C GLN A 360 -9.57 -11.76 -10.56
N ASP A 361 -8.51 -10.98 -10.61
CA ASP A 361 -8.40 -9.74 -9.84
C ASP A 361 -9.40 -8.72 -10.42
N ILE A 362 -10.30 -8.24 -9.58
CA ILE A 362 -11.31 -7.26 -9.99
C ILE A 362 -10.75 -5.86 -9.83
N ILE A 363 -10.61 -5.16 -10.94
CA ILE A 363 -10.23 -3.75 -10.95
C ILE A 363 -11.40 -2.93 -10.39
N LYS A 364 -11.09 -1.97 -9.51
CA LYS A 364 -12.10 -1.09 -8.91
C LYS A 364 -12.83 -0.29 -10.01
N PRO A 365 -14.18 -0.18 -9.95
CA PRO A 365 -14.95 0.48 -11.00
C PRO A 365 -14.59 1.97 -11.11
N GLY A 366 -14.60 2.50 -12.34
CA GLY A 366 -14.35 3.92 -12.60
C GLY A 366 -12.89 4.37 -12.48
N ILE A 367 -11.95 3.46 -12.19
CA ILE A 367 -10.54 3.82 -11.95
C ILE A 367 -9.87 4.38 -13.21
N GLN A 368 -10.22 3.87 -14.39
CA GLN A 368 -9.64 4.28 -15.67
C GLN A 368 -9.91 5.77 -15.98
N GLU A 369 -11.16 6.21 -15.86
CA GLU A 369 -11.54 7.62 -16.08
C GLU A 369 -10.80 8.56 -15.11
N ARG A 370 -10.57 8.09 -13.89
CA ARG A 370 -9.91 8.86 -12.84
C ARG A 370 -8.41 8.95 -13.07
N PHE A 371 -7.76 7.88 -13.57
CA PHE A 371 -6.36 7.96 -14.00
C PHE A 371 -6.18 8.88 -15.20
N GLU A 372 -7.13 8.91 -16.14
CA GLU A 372 -7.13 9.90 -17.22
C GLU A 372 -7.21 11.34 -16.68
N ARG A 373 -7.97 11.57 -15.62
CA ARG A 373 -8.05 12.88 -14.97
C ARG A 373 -6.73 13.27 -14.30
N LEU A 374 -6.05 12.34 -13.60
CA LEU A 374 -4.71 12.56 -13.05
C LEU A 374 -3.70 12.91 -14.15
N ARG A 375 -3.74 12.18 -15.26
CA ARG A 375 -2.88 12.44 -16.43
C ARG A 375 -3.11 13.85 -17.02
N LYS A 376 -4.37 14.30 -17.11
CA LYS A 376 -4.68 15.68 -17.52
C LYS A 376 -4.17 16.74 -16.54
N MET A 377 -3.98 16.38 -15.27
CA MET A 377 -3.36 17.25 -14.25
C MET A 377 -1.82 17.20 -14.26
N GLY A 378 -1.22 16.41 -15.15
CA GLY A 378 0.24 16.27 -15.30
C GLY A 378 0.85 15.20 -14.39
N VAL A 379 0.05 14.36 -13.74
CA VAL A 379 0.54 13.29 -12.84
C VAL A 379 0.69 12.00 -13.62
N LYS A 380 1.90 11.44 -13.67
CA LYS A 380 2.19 10.11 -14.22
C LYS A 380 1.76 9.02 -13.23
N THR A 381 1.01 8.02 -13.69
CA THR A 381 0.58 6.88 -12.87
C THR A 381 1.41 5.64 -13.18
N VAL A 382 1.94 4.98 -12.15
CA VAL A 382 2.79 3.79 -12.27
C VAL A 382 2.27 2.70 -11.33
N MET A 383 1.85 1.57 -11.88
CA MET A 383 1.46 0.40 -11.10
C MET A 383 2.69 -0.39 -10.66
N VAL A 384 2.70 -0.84 -9.41
CA VAL A 384 3.77 -1.70 -8.89
C VAL A 384 3.16 -3.00 -8.37
N THR A 385 3.71 -4.14 -8.77
CA THR A 385 3.18 -5.46 -8.38
C THR A 385 4.28 -6.53 -8.31
N GLY A 386 4.08 -7.53 -7.46
CA GLY A 386 4.89 -8.75 -7.43
C GLY A 386 4.57 -9.74 -8.56
N ASP A 387 3.52 -9.51 -9.35
CA ASP A 387 3.13 -10.37 -10.47
C ASP A 387 4.21 -10.42 -11.56
N ASN A 388 4.16 -11.49 -12.37
CA ASN A 388 4.99 -11.60 -13.57
C ASN A 388 4.64 -10.50 -14.61
N PRO A 389 5.56 -10.20 -15.55
CA PRO A 389 5.39 -9.10 -16.51
C PRO A 389 4.14 -9.20 -17.39
N LEU A 390 3.68 -10.41 -17.73
CA LEU A 390 2.49 -10.63 -18.59
C LEU A 390 1.22 -10.24 -17.84
N THR A 391 1.06 -10.73 -16.61
CA THR A 391 -0.08 -10.40 -15.76
C THR A 391 -0.08 -8.89 -15.40
N ALA A 392 1.08 -8.35 -15.05
CA ALA A 392 1.23 -6.93 -14.75
C ALA A 392 0.82 -6.05 -15.92
N LYS A 393 1.28 -6.38 -17.13
CA LYS A 393 0.92 -5.67 -18.37
C LYS A 393 -0.58 -5.69 -18.61
N TYR A 394 -1.20 -6.86 -18.52
CA TYR A 394 -2.65 -7.01 -18.73
C TYR A 394 -3.47 -6.14 -17.78
N ILE A 395 -3.11 -6.16 -16.48
CA ILE A 395 -3.81 -5.36 -15.46
C ILE A 395 -3.55 -3.86 -15.67
N ALA A 396 -2.32 -3.46 -16.01
CA ALA A 396 -1.94 -2.08 -16.27
C ALA A 396 -2.73 -1.49 -17.45
N GLU A 397 -2.80 -2.21 -18.56
CA GLU A 397 -3.59 -1.80 -19.74
C GLU A 397 -5.08 -1.68 -19.41
N LYS A 398 -5.62 -2.65 -18.66
CA LYS A 398 -7.04 -2.66 -18.27
C LYS A 398 -7.37 -1.59 -17.25
N ALA A 399 -6.45 -1.25 -16.34
CA ALA A 399 -6.61 -0.17 -15.38
C ALA A 399 -6.35 1.22 -15.99
N GLY A 400 -5.63 1.30 -17.11
CA GLY A 400 -5.32 2.54 -17.79
C GLY A 400 -4.21 3.36 -17.13
N VAL A 401 -3.27 2.71 -16.43
CA VAL A 401 -2.06 3.36 -15.90
C VAL A 401 -1.04 3.63 -17.00
N ASP A 402 -0.13 4.60 -16.77
CA ASP A 402 0.85 5.02 -17.78
C ASP A 402 2.03 4.06 -17.89
N ASP A 403 2.36 3.37 -16.78
CA ASP A 403 3.53 2.50 -16.70
C ASP A 403 3.34 1.43 -15.61
N PHE A 404 4.18 0.40 -15.59
CA PHE A 404 4.14 -0.61 -14.52
C PHE A 404 5.52 -1.18 -14.21
N ILE A 405 5.67 -1.69 -12.99
CA ILE A 405 6.83 -2.41 -12.50
C ILE A 405 6.35 -3.77 -12.02
N ALA A 406 6.80 -4.83 -12.70
CA ALA A 406 6.48 -6.22 -12.39
C ALA A 406 7.58 -6.85 -11.52
N GLU A 407 7.26 -7.97 -10.84
CA GLU A 407 8.19 -8.72 -9.98
C GLU A 407 8.89 -7.85 -8.91
N ALA A 408 8.22 -6.77 -8.51
CA ALA A 408 8.78 -5.75 -7.63
C ALA A 408 8.87 -6.25 -6.18
N ARG A 409 10.04 -6.05 -5.59
CA ARG A 409 10.29 -6.24 -4.15
C ARG A 409 10.09 -4.90 -3.42
N PRO A 410 9.95 -4.91 -2.09
CA PRO A 410 9.83 -3.67 -1.31
C PRO A 410 10.98 -2.69 -1.54
N GLU A 411 12.20 -3.21 -1.70
CA GLU A 411 13.40 -2.42 -1.98
C GLU A 411 13.31 -1.72 -3.34
N ASP A 412 12.80 -2.41 -4.37
CA ASP A 412 12.66 -1.89 -5.74
C ASP A 412 11.67 -0.71 -5.76
N LYS A 413 10.57 -0.81 -4.99
CA LYS A 413 9.59 0.28 -4.81
C LYS A 413 10.26 1.53 -4.26
N MET A 414 11.07 1.37 -3.20
CA MET A 414 11.78 2.48 -2.56
C MET A 414 12.87 3.05 -3.46
N GLU A 415 13.61 2.21 -4.18
CA GLU A 415 14.66 2.65 -5.11
C GLU A 415 14.08 3.47 -6.26
N TYR A 416 12.95 3.05 -6.84
CA TYR A 416 12.25 3.82 -7.86
C TYR A 416 11.86 5.21 -7.35
N ILE A 417 11.30 5.31 -6.14
CA ILE A 417 10.94 6.60 -5.53
C ILE A 417 12.18 7.48 -5.39
N LYS A 418 13.29 6.94 -4.85
CA LYS A 418 14.55 7.69 -4.70
C LYS A 418 15.08 8.20 -6.04
N LYS A 419 15.02 7.38 -7.08
CA LYS A 419 15.46 7.74 -8.43
C LYS A 419 14.64 8.91 -9.02
N GLU A 420 13.32 8.86 -8.90
CA GLU A 420 12.44 9.96 -9.34
C GLU A 420 12.71 11.24 -8.51
N GLN A 421 12.90 11.10 -7.19
CA GLN A 421 13.24 12.24 -6.31
C GLN A 421 14.60 12.86 -6.65
N GLN A 422 15.61 12.06 -6.99
CA GLN A 422 16.92 12.55 -7.47
C GLN A 422 16.82 13.30 -8.79
N ALA A 423 15.84 12.95 -9.62
CA ALA A 423 15.52 13.67 -10.84
C ALA A 423 14.72 14.98 -10.59
N GLY A 424 14.49 15.35 -9.32
CA GLY A 424 13.78 16.56 -8.91
C GLY A 424 12.25 16.43 -8.93
N LYS A 425 11.70 15.22 -9.09
CA LYS A 425 10.26 14.98 -9.10
C LYS A 425 9.70 14.70 -7.72
N LEU A 426 8.46 15.11 -7.51
CA LEU A 426 7.69 14.80 -6.32
C LEU A 426 6.87 13.53 -6.53
N VAL A 427 7.04 12.57 -5.63
CA VAL A 427 6.45 11.24 -5.76
C VAL A 427 5.42 11.01 -4.67
N ALA A 428 4.21 10.58 -5.09
CA ALA A 428 3.22 9.98 -4.20
C ALA A 428 3.26 8.45 -4.30
N MET A 429 3.02 7.77 -3.19
CA MET A 429 2.87 6.32 -3.13
C MET A 429 1.56 5.97 -2.44
N MET A 430 0.79 5.04 -3.02
CA MET A 430 -0.39 4.46 -2.38
C MET A 430 -0.22 2.95 -2.25
N GLY A 431 -0.53 2.44 -1.06
CA GLY A 431 -0.43 1.02 -0.77
C GLY A 431 -1.10 0.65 0.55
N ASP A 432 -1.27 -0.64 0.82
CA ASP A 432 -1.95 -1.16 2.00
C ASP A 432 -1.14 -2.21 2.79
N GLY A 433 -0.09 -2.77 2.19
CA GLY A 433 0.73 -3.83 2.78
C GLY A 433 1.88 -3.34 3.67
N THR A 434 2.39 -4.23 4.51
CA THR A 434 3.63 -4.00 5.29
C THR A 434 4.84 -3.81 4.36
N ASN A 435 4.84 -4.49 3.22
CA ASN A 435 5.83 -4.35 2.15
C ASN A 435 5.86 -2.95 1.53
N ASP A 436 4.77 -2.18 1.63
CA ASP A 436 4.68 -0.80 1.14
C ASP A 436 5.20 0.22 2.15
N ALA A 437 5.30 -0.14 3.43
CA ALA A 437 5.67 0.79 4.49
C ALA A 437 6.97 1.57 4.20
N PRO A 438 8.08 0.97 3.72
CA PRO A 438 9.28 1.71 3.37
C PRO A 438 9.06 2.71 2.22
N ALA A 439 8.32 2.32 1.19
CA ALA A 439 7.98 3.17 0.06
C ALA A 439 7.06 4.33 0.47
N LEU A 440 6.04 4.05 1.31
CA LEU A 440 5.15 5.06 1.89
C LEU A 440 5.89 6.07 2.77
N ALA A 441 6.90 5.61 3.53
CA ALA A 441 7.73 6.47 4.36
C ALA A 441 8.68 7.34 3.53
N GLN A 442 9.26 6.81 2.45
CA GLN A 442 10.19 7.52 1.57
C GLN A 442 9.47 8.54 0.67
N ALA A 443 8.28 8.24 0.19
CA ALA A 443 7.53 9.10 -0.73
C ALA A 443 7.26 10.50 -0.13
N ASN A 444 7.22 11.52 -0.98
CA ASN A 444 6.83 12.88 -0.57
C ASN A 444 5.41 12.89 0.00
N VAL A 445 4.52 12.10 -0.62
CA VAL A 445 3.15 11.84 -0.17
C VAL A 445 2.93 10.34 -0.10
N GLY A 446 2.85 9.77 1.10
CA GLY A 446 2.51 8.36 1.32
C GLY A 446 1.06 8.24 1.80
N VAL A 447 0.21 7.60 1.01
CA VAL A 447 -1.21 7.38 1.31
C VAL A 447 -1.44 5.91 1.60
N ALA A 448 -1.78 5.58 2.83
CA ALA A 448 -2.17 4.23 3.21
C ALA A 448 -3.68 4.05 3.09
N MET A 449 -4.13 2.87 2.70
CA MET A 449 -5.55 2.50 2.71
C MET A 449 -6.02 2.22 4.15
N ASN A 450 -7.27 2.53 4.46
CA ASN A 450 -7.83 2.23 5.78
C ASN A 450 -7.93 0.72 6.05
N SER A 451 -8.14 -0.09 5.02
CA SER A 451 -8.07 -1.55 5.08
C SER A 451 -6.66 -2.09 5.27
N GLY A 452 -5.63 -1.26 5.05
CA GLY A 452 -4.24 -1.65 5.09
C GLY A 452 -3.71 -1.96 6.49
N THR A 453 -2.50 -2.50 6.52
CA THR A 453 -1.81 -2.86 7.76
C THR A 453 -1.50 -1.63 8.62
N GLN A 454 -1.36 -1.82 9.93
CA GLN A 454 -0.99 -0.73 10.84
C GLN A 454 0.36 -0.11 10.45
N ALA A 455 1.31 -0.93 9.99
CA ALA A 455 2.61 -0.48 9.51
C ALA A 455 2.49 0.47 8.32
N ALA A 456 1.66 0.16 7.33
CA ALA A 456 1.40 1.03 6.19
C ALA A 456 0.77 2.36 6.63
N LYS A 457 -0.26 2.30 7.51
CA LYS A 457 -0.93 3.51 8.03
C LYS A 457 0.01 4.42 8.80
N GLU A 458 0.96 3.86 9.55
CA GLU A 458 1.92 4.64 10.31
C GLU A 458 3.03 5.21 9.43
N ALA A 459 3.51 4.45 8.45
CA ALA A 459 4.53 4.90 7.50
C ALA A 459 4.02 6.02 6.58
N GLY A 460 2.77 5.95 6.12
CA GLY A 460 2.14 7.00 5.33
C GLY A 460 1.99 8.32 6.09
N ASN A 461 1.91 9.44 5.39
CA ASN A 461 1.54 10.74 5.96
C ASN A 461 0.07 11.09 5.75
N MET A 462 -0.67 10.23 5.04
CA MET A 462 -2.12 10.26 4.86
C MET A 462 -2.72 8.87 5.00
N VAL A 463 -4.00 8.81 5.38
CA VAL A 463 -4.81 7.58 5.39
C VAL A 463 -6.12 7.86 4.69
N ASP A 464 -6.39 7.11 3.62
CA ASP A 464 -7.67 7.13 2.91
C ASP A 464 -8.68 6.23 3.61
N LEU A 465 -9.75 6.83 4.15
CA LEU A 465 -10.79 6.13 4.92
C LEU A 465 -11.75 5.33 4.04
N ASP A 466 -11.89 5.71 2.77
CA ASP A 466 -12.83 5.08 1.83
C ASP A 466 -12.21 3.88 1.09
N ASN A 467 -10.90 3.66 1.23
CA ASN A 467 -10.14 2.66 0.46
C ASN A 467 -10.28 2.87 -1.06
N ASP A 468 -10.37 4.11 -1.48
CA ASP A 468 -10.51 4.50 -2.89
C ASP A 468 -9.23 5.21 -3.38
N PRO A 469 -8.38 4.56 -4.16
CA PRO A 469 -7.10 5.14 -4.62
C PRO A 469 -7.30 6.43 -5.43
N THR A 470 -8.51 6.68 -5.87
CA THR A 470 -8.86 7.86 -6.64
C THR A 470 -9.13 9.09 -5.78
N LYS A 471 -9.23 8.93 -4.46
CA LYS A 471 -9.30 10.02 -3.48
C LYS A 471 -8.08 10.95 -3.56
N LEU A 472 -6.95 10.43 -4.02
CA LEU A 472 -5.78 11.25 -4.27
C LEU A 472 -6.08 12.40 -5.26
N ILE A 473 -7.01 12.23 -6.21
CA ILE A 473 -7.42 13.30 -7.13
C ILE A 473 -7.95 14.49 -6.34
N GLU A 474 -8.86 14.24 -5.40
CA GLU A 474 -9.44 15.28 -4.55
C GLU A 474 -8.34 15.96 -3.71
N ILE A 475 -7.40 15.17 -3.19
CA ILE A 475 -6.27 15.70 -2.41
C ILE A 475 -5.32 16.52 -3.29
N VAL A 476 -5.03 16.10 -4.51
CA VAL A 476 -4.23 16.87 -5.48
C VAL A 476 -4.93 18.21 -5.80
N GLU A 477 -6.24 18.20 -6.02
CA GLU A 477 -7.01 19.42 -6.26
C GLU A 477 -6.99 20.38 -5.07
N ILE A 478 -7.20 19.84 -3.86
CA ILE A 478 -7.10 20.61 -2.61
C ILE A 478 -5.68 21.19 -2.47
N GLY A 479 -4.65 20.37 -2.69
CA GLY A 479 -3.26 20.77 -2.64
C GLY A 479 -2.94 21.89 -3.63
N LYS A 480 -3.38 21.79 -4.88
CA LYS A 480 -3.21 22.85 -5.90
C LYS A 480 -3.88 24.16 -5.46
N GLN A 481 -5.09 24.10 -4.91
CA GLN A 481 -5.76 25.29 -4.37
C GLN A 481 -4.99 25.91 -3.21
N LEU A 482 -4.43 25.09 -2.32
CA LEU A 482 -3.60 25.58 -1.20
C LEU A 482 -2.31 26.24 -1.70
N LEU A 483 -1.64 25.67 -2.71
CA LEU A 483 -0.45 26.25 -3.33
C LEU A 483 -0.74 27.62 -3.96
N MET A 484 -1.85 27.75 -4.69
CA MET A 484 -2.29 29.02 -5.25
C MET A 484 -2.59 30.05 -4.15
N THR A 485 -3.33 29.65 -3.11
CA THR A 485 -3.65 30.52 -1.96
C THR A 485 -2.38 30.97 -1.26
N ARG A 486 -1.45 30.03 -1.01
CA ARG A 486 -0.15 30.31 -0.41
C ARG A 486 0.66 31.29 -1.24
N GLY A 487 0.76 31.08 -2.56
CA GLY A 487 1.47 31.98 -3.47
C GLY A 487 0.92 33.41 -3.41
N THR A 488 -0.40 33.54 -3.48
CA THR A 488 -1.08 34.84 -3.39
C THR A 488 -0.82 35.55 -2.06
N LEU A 489 -0.99 34.83 -0.93
CA LEU A 489 -0.79 35.41 0.41
C LEU A 489 0.66 35.74 0.68
N THR A 490 1.61 34.92 0.20
CA THR A 490 3.05 35.20 0.33
C THR A 490 3.43 36.45 -0.45
N THR A 491 2.95 36.59 -1.70
CA THR A 491 3.19 37.78 -2.53
C THR A 491 2.61 39.02 -1.86
N PHE A 492 1.38 38.95 -1.35
CA PHE A 492 0.76 40.06 -0.63
C PHE A 492 1.54 40.46 0.63
N SER A 493 2.02 39.47 1.42
CA SER A 493 2.81 39.70 2.61
C SER A 493 4.14 40.42 2.28
N ILE A 494 4.84 39.93 1.24
CA ILE A 494 6.09 40.55 0.77
C ILE A 494 5.84 42.00 0.31
N ALA A 495 4.80 42.24 -0.49
CA ALA A 495 4.44 43.58 -0.94
C ALA A 495 4.14 44.53 0.23
N ASN A 496 3.43 44.02 1.24
CA ASN A 496 3.13 44.77 2.45
C ASN A 496 4.42 45.11 3.28
N ASP A 497 5.33 44.14 3.40
CA ASP A 497 6.58 44.36 4.13
C ASP A 497 7.51 45.35 3.39
N VAL A 498 7.54 45.28 2.04
CA VAL A 498 8.25 46.28 1.22
C VAL A 498 7.59 47.66 1.36
N ALA A 499 6.26 47.76 1.33
CA ALA A 499 5.54 49.01 1.54
C ALA A 499 5.84 49.64 2.93
N LYS A 500 5.87 48.82 3.99
CA LYS A 500 6.28 49.26 5.34
C LYS A 500 7.70 49.84 5.36
N TYR A 501 8.63 49.19 4.64
CA TYR A 501 10.01 49.69 4.50
C TYR A 501 10.01 51.11 3.93
N PHE A 502 9.33 51.32 2.78
CA PHE A 502 9.28 52.65 2.15
C PHE A 502 8.48 53.68 2.94
N ALA A 503 7.61 53.27 3.85
CA ALA A 503 6.88 54.19 4.75
C ALA A 503 7.69 54.53 6.02
N ILE A 504 8.28 53.53 6.66
CA ILE A 504 8.90 53.70 7.99
C ILE A 504 10.29 54.34 7.87
N VAL A 505 11.13 53.90 6.91
CA VAL A 505 12.50 54.44 6.78
C VAL A 505 12.52 55.94 6.49
N PRO A 506 11.74 56.48 5.51
CA PRO A 506 11.66 57.92 5.31
C PRO A 506 11.09 58.67 6.52
N ALA A 507 10.12 58.09 7.23
CA ALA A 507 9.54 58.72 8.43
C ALA A 507 10.57 58.93 9.57
N LEU A 508 11.59 58.11 9.67
CA LEU A 508 12.69 58.27 10.62
C LEU A 508 13.53 59.52 10.31
N PHE A 509 13.57 60.00 9.05
CA PHE A 509 14.29 61.16 8.58
C PHE A 509 13.40 62.37 8.32
N MET A 510 12.14 62.37 8.79
CA MET A 510 11.14 63.42 8.49
C MET A 510 11.59 64.81 8.95
N VAL A 511 12.34 64.90 10.04
CA VAL A 511 12.90 66.18 10.51
C VAL A 511 13.86 66.79 9.49
N CYS A 512 14.64 65.96 8.78
CA CYS A 512 15.54 66.42 7.72
C CYS A 512 14.80 66.84 6.44
N LEU A 513 13.71 66.15 6.13
CA LEU A 513 12.92 66.42 4.91
C LEU A 513 12.04 67.65 5.01
N LEU A 514 11.71 68.13 6.23
CA LEU A 514 10.90 69.33 6.45
C LEU A 514 11.73 70.64 6.41
N TYR A 515 13.07 70.55 6.42
CA TYR A 515 13.99 71.69 6.39
C TYR A 515 14.73 71.85 5.05
N THR A 516 14.47 70.99 4.08
CA THR A 516 14.93 71.11 2.69
C THR A 516 13.76 71.45 1.76
#